data_e612b55833c350a6be87fd47e6883027
#
_entry.id   e612b55833c350a6be87fd47e6883027
#
_cell.length_a   1.000
_cell.length_b   1.000
_cell.length_c   1.000
_cell.angle_alpha   90.00
_cell.angle_beta   90.00
_cell.angle_gamma   90.00
#
_symmetry.space_group_name_H-M   'P 1'
#
loop_
_entity.id
_entity.type
_entity.pdbx_description
1 polymer ?
#
loop_
_entity_poly.entity_id
_entity_poly.type
_entity_poly.pdbx_seq_one_letter_code
_entity_poly.pdbx_strand_id
1 'polypeptide(L)'
;MPDDGARERKILDAAHKIQQNTRKATEKGFRIIISGKGGVGKTTITALLARIFAEKGFTTLAVDEDPQMNLPFAAGIPWDERGRIVPLTQNLDYVEEKTGARPGEGWGLMLTLNPDVSDVVERFGVRAPGGVNILVMGTVVQAASGCLCPENTLLESVIRYINLREGEVILMDTPAGVEHFGRSIAKGFHQAVIVTDPSFNSVQVAERLARLAKELGIPSVHLVINRVRSKDDTLKVREILGESMNLFSEQFFLPYEEDVIRCEPGVEPLLER
;
A
#
# COMPACT_ATOMS: atom_id res chain seq x y z
N MET A 1 -32.62 -1.29 -7.29
CA MET A 1 -31.53 -1.66 -6.37
C MET A 1 -30.31 -1.89 -7.22
N PRO A 2 -29.19 -1.19 -7.01
CA PRO A 2 -27.95 -1.50 -7.71
C PRO A 2 -27.44 -2.86 -7.19
N ASP A 3 -26.94 -3.67 -8.11
CA ASP A 3 -26.46 -5.04 -7.89
C ASP A 3 -25.21 -5.03 -6.98
N ASP A 4 -25.42 -5.22 -5.66
CA ASP A 4 -24.35 -5.26 -4.63
C ASP A 4 -23.29 -6.33 -4.95
N GLY A 5 -23.67 -7.42 -5.64
CA GLY A 5 -22.75 -8.41 -6.15
C GLY A 5 -21.85 -7.96 -7.31
N ALA A 6 -22.10 -6.77 -7.90
CA ALA A 6 -21.30 -6.31 -9.04
C ALA A 6 -19.96 -5.72 -8.62
N ARG A 7 -19.88 -5.13 -7.42
CA ARG A 7 -18.62 -4.55 -6.90
C ARG A 7 -17.69 -5.64 -6.39
N GLU A 8 -18.20 -6.55 -5.58
CA GLU A 8 -17.44 -7.69 -5.07
C GLU A 8 -16.89 -8.50 -6.24
N ARG A 9 -17.71 -8.78 -7.25
CA ARG A 9 -17.27 -9.43 -8.50
C ARG A 9 -16.16 -8.64 -9.20
N LYS A 10 -16.25 -7.30 -9.29
CA LYS A 10 -15.19 -6.48 -9.92
C LYS A 10 -13.90 -6.44 -9.12
N ILE A 11 -13.98 -6.39 -7.79
CA ILE A 11 -12.79 -6.47 -6.92
C ILE A 11 -12.18 -7.88 -6.99
N LEU A 12 -13.02 -8.91 -6.98
CA LEU A 12 -12.59 -10.31 -7.15
C LEU A 12 -11.99 -10.53 -8.54
N ASP A 13 -12.57 -9.97 -9.60
CA ASP A 13 -12.02 -10.04 -10.95
C ASP A 13 -10.68 -9.30 -11.06
N ALA A 14 -10.55 -8.15 -10.41
CA ALA A 14 -9.29 -7.44 -10.32
C ALA A 14 -8.24 -8.27 -9.57
N ALA A 15 -8.59 -8.83 -8.42
CA ALA A 15 -7.71 -9.71 -7.64
C ALA A 15 -7.32 -10.97 -8.44
N HIS A 16 -8.27 -11.60 -9.14
CA HIS A 16 -8.02 -12.77 -9.98
C HIS A 16 -7.11 -12.45 -11.18
N LYS A 17 -7.30 -11.32 -11.85
CA LYS A 17 -6.45 -10.91 -12.98
C LYS A 17 -5.05 -10.53 -12.51
N ILE A 18 -4.94 -9.83 -11.39
CA ILE A 18 -3.66 -9.56 -10.74
C ILE A 18 -2.96 -10.90 -10.41
N GLN A 19 -3.68 -11.86 -9.86
CA GLN A 19 -3.18 -13.20 -9.55
C GLN A 19 -2.77 -13.99 -10.80
N GLN A 20 -3.56 -13.94 -11.89
CA GLN A 20 -3.25 -14.67 -13.13
C GLN A 20 -1.99 -14.16 -13.81
N ASN A 21 -1.80 -12.85 -13.86
CA ASN A 21 -0.59 -12.23 -14.39
C ASN A 21 0.66 -12.55 -13.55
N THR A 22 0.45 -12.86 -12.28
CA THR A 22 1.52 -13.17 -11.31
C THR A 22 1.85 -14.68 -11.27
N ARG A 23 1.00 -15.56 -11.80
CA ARG A 23 1.17 -17.02 -11.71
C ARG A 23 2.52 -17.55 -12.23
N LYS A 24 3.22 -16.82 -13.07
CA LYS A 24 4.58 -17.15 -13.52
C LYS A 24 5.69 -16.74 -12.54
N ALA A 25 5.36 -15.91 -11.54
CA ALA A 25 6.28 -15.46 -10.48
C ALA A 25 6.00 -16.14 -9.12
N THR A 26 5.02 -17.05 -9.05
CA THR A 26 4.32 -17.45 -7.83
C THR A 26 5.00 -18.48 -6.94
N GLU A 27 6.12 -19.04 -7.32
CA GLU A 27 6.91 -19.84 -6.35
C GLU A 27 7.59 -18.97 -5.29
N LYS A 28 7.72 -17.67 -5.53
CA LYS A 28 8.46 -16.73 -4.68
C LYS A 28 7.60 -15.68 -3.94
N GLY A 29 6.27 -15.80 -4.02
CA GLY A 29 5.37 -14.75 -3.53
C GLY A 29 5.26 -13.57 -4.50
N PHE A 30 4.37 -12.62 -4.25
CA PHE A 30 4.27 -11.41 -5.08
C PHE A 30 4.00 -10.14 -4.26
N ARG A 31 4.38 -9.01 -4.85
CA ARG A 31 4.40 -7.71 -4.18
C ARG A 31 3.67 -6.69 -5.00
N ILE A 32 2.74 -6.00 -4.36
CA ILE A 32 1.90 -4.96 -4.96
C ILE A 32 2.15 -3.66 -4.19
N ILE A 33 2.46 -2.60 -4.91
CA ILE A 33 2.47 -1.25 -4.35
C ILE A 33 1.20 -0.52 -4.76
N ILE A 34 0.49 0.05 -3.79
CA ILE A 34 -0.75 0.80 -4.00
C ILE A 34 -0.46 2.28 -3.81
N SER A 35 -0.69 3.08 -4.84
CA SER A 35 -0.40 4.51 -4.83
C SER A 35 -1.48 5.33 -5.53
N GLY A 36 -1.47 6.64 -5.31
CA GLY A 36 -2.46 7.57 -5.88
C GLY A 36 -2.54 8.86 -5.08
N LYS A 37 -3.39 9.78 -5.51
CA LYS A 37 -3.64 11.03 -4.82
C LYS A 37 -4.28 10.80 -3.43
N GLY A 38 -4.16 11.78 -2.53
CA GLY A 38 -4.84 11.74 -1.24
C GLY A 38 -6.36 11.64 -1.39
N GLY A 39 -6.97 10.78 -0.56
CA GLY A 39 -8.42 10.62 -0.50
C GLY A 39 -9.08 9.80 -1.61
N VAL A 40 -8.32 9.21 -2.55
CA VAL A 40 -8.90 8.40 -3.65
C VAL A 40 -9.31 6.98 -3.23
N GLY A 41 -9.00 6.54 -2.00
CA GLY A 41 -9.39 5.24 -1.44
C GLY A 41 -8.28 4.18 -1.49
N LYS A 42 -7.01 4.57 -1.51
CA LYS A 42 -5.85 3.64 -1.49
C LYS A 42 -5.94 2.65 -0.33
N THR A 43 -6.00 3.17 0.89
CA THR A 43 -6.04 2.37 2.12
C THR A 43 -7.22 1.40 2.17
N THR A 44 -8.40 1.85 1.73
CA THR A 44 -9.59 1.00 1.62
C THR A 44 -9.37 -0.15 0.64
N ILE A 45 -8.80 0.15 -0.54
CA ILE A 45 -8.49 -0.86 -1.56
C ILE A 45 -7.39 -1.80 -1.06
N THR A 46 -6.36 -1.29 -0.37
CA THR A 46 -5.30 -2.12 0.22
C THR A 46 -5.88 -3.10 1.24
N ALA A 47 -6.73 -2.63 2.16
CA ALA A 47 -7.37 -3.47 3.17
C ALA A 47 -8.27 -4.55 2.55
N LEU A 48 -9.10 -4.18 1.55
CA LEU A 48 -9.93 -5.13 0.83
C LEU A 48 -9.12 -6.21 0.11
N LEU A 49 -8.08 -5.81 -0.63
CA LEU A 49 -7.21 -6.75 -1.32
C LEU A 49 -6.49 -7.67 -0.34
N ALA A 50 -5.95 -7.12 0.77
CA ALA A 50 -5.27 -7.91 1.78
C ALA A 50 -6.19 -8.97 2.38
N ARG A 51 -7.43 -8.61 2.69
CA ARG A 51 -8.42 -9.54 3.21
C ARG A 51 -8.78 -10.63 2.19
N ILE A 52 -9.05 -10.25 0.94
CA ILE A 52 -9.37 -11.20 -0.13
C ILE A 52 -8.23 -12.21 -0.35
N PHE A 53 -6.97 -11.76 -0.33
CA PHE A 53 -5.84 -12.68 -0.46
C PHE A 53 -5.72 -13.62 0.75
N ALA A 54 -5.90 -13.11 1.97
CA ALA A 54 -5.87 -13.95 3.16
C ALA A 54 -6.99 -15.02 3.15
N GLU A 55 -8.22 -14.63 2.77
CA GLU A 55 -9.35 -15.57 2.62
C GLU A 55 -9.13 -16.63 1.53
N LYS A 56 -8.33 -16.32 0.53
CA LYS A 56 -7.89 -17.29 -0.49
C LYS A 56 -6.74 -18.19 -0.03
N GLY A 57 -6.32 -18.08 1.22
CA GLY A 57 -5.29 -18.93 1.83
C GLY A 57 -3.86 -18.44 1.62
N PHE A 58 -3.65 -17.23 1.12
CA PHE A 58 -2.30 -16.67 1.03
C PHE A 58 -1.84 -16.11 2.39
N THR A 59 -0.58 -16.33 2.72
CA THR A 59 0.07 -15.57 3.79
C THR A 59 0.20 -14.13 3.32
N THR A 60 -0.51 -13.22 3.97
CA THR A 60 -0.64 -11.83 3.51
C THR A 60 -0.04 -10.86 4.53
N LEU A 61 0.85 -10.01 4.04
CA LEU A 61 1.43 -8.89 4.77
C LEU A 61 1.01 -7.58 4.12
N ALA A 62 0.29 -6.75 4.86
CA ALA A 62 -0.02 -5.38 4.45
C ALA A 62 0.89 -4.41 5.20
N VAL A 63 1.51 -3.49 4.46
CA VAL A 63 2.48 -2.53 5.00
C VAL A 63 1.90 -1.14 4.87
N ASP A 64 1.78 -0.43 5.99
CA ASP A 64 1.31 0.94 6.07
C ASP A 64 2.49 1.91 6.15
N GLU A 65 2.70 2.67 5.09
CA GLU A 65 3.73 3.72 5.03
C GLU A 65 3.12 5.13 5.26
N ASP A 66 1.78 5.24 5.35
CA ASP A 66 1.12 6.53 5.54
C ASP A 66 1.28 7.03 7.00
N PRO A 67 1.69 8.29 7.20
CA PRO A 67 1.82 8.86 8.54
C PRO A 67 0.51 8.85 9.35
N GLN A 68 -0.63 8.77 8.71
CA GLN A 68 -1.94 8.70 9.36
C GLN A 68 -2.28 7.31 9.91
N MET A 69 -1.55 6.26 9.49
CA MET A 69 -1.69 4.89 10.00
C MET A 69 -3.13 4.37 9.96
N ASN A 70 -3.81 4.55 8.85
CA ASN A 70 -5.22 4.18 8.71
C ASN A 70 -5.44 2.70 8.32
N LEU A 71 -4.43 2.04 7.77
CA LEU A 71 -4.55 0.68 7.26
C LEU A 71 -4.94 -0.35 8.34
N PRO A 72 -4.41 -0.31 9.58
CA PRO A 72 -4.85 -1.22 10.64
C PRO A 72 -6.35 -1.16 10.90
N PHE A 73 -6.90 0.04 10.96
CA PHE A 73 -8.33 0.25 11.24
C PHE A 73 -9.21 -0.10 10.03
N ALA A 74 -8.74 0.22 8.82
CA ALA A 74 -9.40 -0.22 7.60
C ALA A 74 -9.47 -1.75 7.50
N ALA A 75 -8.46 -2.45 8.00
CA ALA A 75 -8.41 -3.91 8.04
C ALA A 75 -9.15 -4.54 9.23
N GLY A 76 -9.87 -3.75 10.04
CA GLY A 76 -10.76 -4.22 11.09
C GLY A 76 -10.17 -4.24 12.51
N ILE A 77 -8.98 -3.65 12.73
CA ILE A 77 -8.48 -3.48 14.10
C ILE A 77 -9.32 -2.39 14.78
N PRO A 78 -9.85 -2.64 15.99
CA PRO A 78 -10.68 -1.67 16.70
C PRO A 78 -9.94 -0.37 17.00
N TRP A 79 -10.65 0.76 16.87
CA TRP A 79 -10.06 2.09 17.08
C TRP A 79 -9.52 2.33 18.49
N ASP A 80 -10.08 1.69 19.48
CA ASP A 80 -9.62 1.76 20.87
C ASP A 80 -8.27 1.05 21.10
N GLU A 81 -7.84 0.19 20.17
CA GLU A 81 -6.52 -0.44 20.19
C GLU A 81 -5.41 0.44 19.58
N ARG A 82 -5.73 1.63 19.04
CA ARG A 82 -4.75 2.50 18.39
C ARG A 82 -3.51 2.82 19.22
N GLY A 83 -3.65 2.91 20.54
CA GLY A 83 -2.54 3.17 21.46
C GLY A 83 -1.51 2.04 21.57
N ARG A 84 -1.83 0.86 21.03
CA ARG A 84 -0.93 -0.30 21.02
C ARG A 84 -0.11 -0.40 19.73
N ILE A 85 -0.51 0.35 18.71
CA ILE A 85 0.15 0.34 17.39
C ILE A 85 1.21 1.44 17.39
N VAL A 86 2.47 1.06 17.50
CA VAL A 86 3.60 1.98 17.47
C VAL A 86 4.32 1.82 16.13
N PRO A 87 4.37 2.87 15.29
CA PRO A 87 5.12 2.82 14.04
C PRO A 87 6.60 2.51 14.27
N LEU A 88 7.21 1.79 13.35
CA LEU A 88 8.62 1.42 13.45
C LEU A 88 9.55 2.63 13.64
N THR A 89 9.29 3.72 12.93
CA THR A 89 10.08 4.97 13.04
C THR A 89 9.97 5.65 14.40
N GLN A 90 8.92 5.36 15.16
CA GLN A 90 8.71 5.88 16.52
C GLN A 90 9.25 4.96 17.61
N ASN A 91 9.64 3.73 17.26
CA ASN A 91 10.28 2.80 18.18
C ASN A 91 11.78 3.08 18.22
N LEU A 92 12.15 4.11 18.99
CA LEU A 92 13.53 4.61 19.04
C LEU A 92 14.53 3.54 19.50
N ASP A 93 14.11 2.66 20.40
CA ASP A 93 14.98 1.58 20.91
C ASP A 93 15.27 0.54 19.81
N TYR A 94 14.28 0.24 18.96
CA TYR A 94 14.47 -0.66 17.83
C TYR A 94 15.32 -0.01 16.74
N VAL A 95 15.09 1.27 16.47
CA VAL A 95 15.95 2.03 15.53
C VAL A 95 17.40 1.99 15.99
N GLU A 96 17.66 2.27 17.26
CA GLU A 96 19.00 2.25 17.84
C GLU A 96 19.59 0.83 17.84
N GLU A 97 18.82 -0.18 18.26
CA GLU A 97 19.24 -1.60 18.24
C GLU A 97 19.74 -2.02 16.86
N LYS A 98 19.01 -1.63 15.81
CA LYS A 98 19.29 -2.09 14.44
C LYS A 98 20.34 -1.24 13.73
N THR A 99 20.34 0.05 13.94
CA THR A 99 21.21 0.99 13.20
C THR A 99 22.45 1.41 13.95
N GLY A 100 22.49 1.22 15.28
CA GLY A 100 23.58 1.70 16.13
C GLY A 100 23.52 3.20 16.42
N ALA A 101 22.43 3.89 16.03
CA ALA A 101 22.27 5.32 16.26
C ALA A 101 20.84 5.63 16.70
N ARG A 102 20.71 6.46 17.76
CA ARG A 102 19.41 6.91 18.26
C ARG A 102 18.98 8.19 17.54
N PRO A 103 17.76 8.24 17.00
CA PRO A 103 17.24 9.46 16.36
C PRO A 103 17.31 10.67 17.30
N GLY A 104 17.81 11.80 16.78
CA GLY A 104 17.93 13.06 17.54
C GLY A 104 19.15 13.21 18.45
N GLU A 105 19.94 12.14 18.68
CA GLU A 105 21.12 12.18 19.56
C GLU A 105 22.46 12.25 18.78
N GLY A 106 22.41 12.43 17.47
CA GLY A 106 23.57 12.45 16.59
C GLY A 106 23.88 11.07 15.97
N TRP A 107 25.03 10.98 15.25
CA TRP A 107 25.34 9.83 14.39
C TRP A 107 25.83 8.58 15.14
N GLY A 108 25.99 8.61 16.45
CA GLY A 108 26.68 7.53 17.15
C GLY A 108 28.13 7.31 16.64
N LEU A 109 28.81 6.30 17.17
CA LEU A 109 30.16 5.96 16.72
C LEU A 109 30.22 5.22 15.38
N MET A 110 29.12 4.49 15.05
CA MET A 110 28.98 3.77 13.76
C MET A 110 27.49 3.56 13.41
N LEU A 111 27.09 4.04 12.24
CA LEU A 111 25.76 3.76 11.68
C LEU A 111 25.81 2.48 10.81
N THR A 112 25.01 1.49 11.15
CA THR A 112 24.85 0.27 10.36
C THR A 112 23.95 0.54 9.16
N LEU A 113 24.50 0.52 7.95
CA LEU A 113 23.76 0.84 6.72
C LEU A 113 22.89 -0.31 6.19
N ASN A 114 23.12 -1.54 6.64
CA ASN A 114 22.33 -2.72 6.25
C ASN A 114 22.04 -3.57 7.49
N PRO A 115 21.17 -3.08 8.41
CA PRO A 115 20.82 -3.84 9.60
C PRO A 115 20.01 -5.09 9.25
N ASP A 116 20.17 -6.13 10.05
CA ASP A 116 19.29 -7.30 10.01
C ASP A 116 17.96 -6.96 10.70
N VAL A 117 16.89 -7.00 9.93
CA VAL A 117 15.51 -6.71 10.36
C VAL A 117 14.59 -7.91 10.18
N SER A 118 15.13 -9.13 10.16
CA SER A 118 14.37 -10.36 9.94
C SER A 118 13.28 -10.61 10.98
N ASP A 119 13.42 -10.03 12.16
CA ASP A 119 12.49 -10.10 13.29
C ASP A 119 11.35 -9.06 13.25
N VAL A 120 11.37 -8.12 12.30
CA VAL A 120 10.49 -6.94 12.29
C VAL A 120 9.00 -7.31 12.25
N VAL A 121 8.62 -8.27 11.43
CA VAL A 121 7.21 -8.66 11.29
C VAL A 121 6.72 -9.44 12.51
N GLU A 122 7.58 -10.23 13.12
CA GLU A 122 7.25 -10.97 14.34
C GLU A 122 7.10 -10.05 15.56
N ARG A 123 7.99 -9.06 15.67
CA ARG A 123 8.00 -8.13 16.83
C ARG A 123 6.95 -7.02 16.74
N PHE A 124 6.67 -6.51 15.55
CA PHE A 124 5.85 -5.30 15.34
C PHE A 124 4.66 -5.51 14.42
N GLY A 125 4.52 -6.69 13.83
CA GLY A 125 3.36 -7.03 13.04
C GLY A 125 2.12 -7.14 13.92
N VAL A 126 1.04 -6.46 13.51
CA VAL A 126 -0.26 -6.55 14.15
C VAL A 126 -1.15 -7.47 13.31
N ARG A 127 -1.82 -8.42 13.95
CA ARG A 127 -2.70 -9.34 13.25
C ARG A 127 -4.13 -8.79 13.22
N ALA A 128 -4.59 -8.45 12.02
CA ALA A 128 -5.96 -8.03 11.79
C ALA A 128 -6.91 -9.24 11.66
N PRO A 129 -8.23 -9.03 11.84
CA PRO A 129 -9.23 -10.03 11.52
C PRO A 129 -9.04 -10.62 10.12
N GLY A 130 -9.40 -11.90 9.93
CA GLY A 130 -9.23 -12.61 8.67
C GLY A 130 -7.79 -13.02 8.33
N GLY A 131 -6.85 -12.86 9.27
CA GLY A 131 -5.51 -13.42 9.16
C GLY A 131 -4.50 -12.57 8.41
N VAL A 132 -4.81 -11.31 8.15
CA VAL A 132 -3.88 -10.34 7.56
C VAL A 132 -2.87 -9.89 8.61
N ASN A 133 -1.58 -9.96 8.31
CA ASN A 133 -0.55 -9.34 9.11
C ASN A 133 -0.34 -7.89 8.61
N ILE A 134 -0.24 -6.94 9.53
CA ILE A 134 -0.04 -5.52 9.22
C ILE A 134 1.22 -5.03 9.88
N LEU A 135 2.08 -4.37 9.11
CA LEU A 135 3.26 -3.70 9.59
C LEU A 135 3.11 -2.20 9.37
N VAL A 136 3.13 -1.42 10.44
CA VAL A 136 3.09 0.04 10.36
C VAL A 136 4.51 0.59 10.38
N MET A 137 4.95 1.15 9.27
CA MET A 137 6.30 1.70 9.15
C MET A 137 6.40 3.09 9.76
N GLY A 138 5.34 3.89 9.60
CA GLY A 138 5.37 5.30 9.93
C GLY A 138 6.18 6.12 8.93
N THR A 139 6.18 7.42 9.12
CA THR A 139 6.92 8.37 8.29
C THR A 139 7.98 9.05 9.12
N VAL A 140 9.13 9.28 8.52
CA VAL A 140 10.16 10.10 9.12
C VAL A 140 9.70 11.56 9.05
N VAL A 141 9.21 12.06 10.17
CA VAL A 141 8.81 13.47 10.27
C VAL A 141 10.08 14.32 10.33
N GLN A 142 10.22 15.27 9.40
CA GLN A 142 11.27 16.28 9.48
C GLN A 142 11.04 17.15 10.72
N ALA A 143 11.55 16.73 11.86
CA ALA A 143 11.71 17.60 13.00
C ALA A 143 12.93 18.50 12.76
N ALA A 144 12.84 19.75 13.13
CA ALA A 144 13.82 20.81 12.85
C ALA A 144 15.23 20.62 13.45
N SER A 145 15.56 19.46 13.97
CA SER A 145 16.79 19.20 14.70
C SER A 145 17.29 17.76 14.54
N GLY A 146 18.02 17.47 13.48
CA GLY A 146 18.79 16.24 13.42
C GLY A 146 18.81 15.54 12.06
N CYS A 147 19.77 14.64 11.88
CA CYS A 147 19.86 13.78 10.72
C CYS A 147 18.84 12.64 10.83
N LEU A 148 18.00 12.47 9.81
CA LEU A 148 16.99 11.40 9.70
C LEU A 148 17.60 10.09 9.18
N CYS A 149 18.90 9.95 9.23
CA CYS A 149 19.60 8.81 8.65
C CYS A 149 19.28 7.47 9.30
N PRO A 150 19.18 7.35 10.64
CA PRO A 150 18.88 6.06 11.27
C PRO A 150 17.50 5.53 10.88
N GLU A 151 16.46 6.35 10.93
CA GLU A 151 15.11 5.96 10.57
C GLU A 151 14.98 5.59 9.10
N ASN A 152 15.59 6.39 8.21
CA ASN A 152 15.61 6.10 6.78
C ASN A 152 16.33 4.78 6.49
N THR A 153 17.48 4.57 7.14
CA THR A 153 18.27 3.33 7.02
C THR A 153 17.45 2.11 7.49
N LEU A 154 16.73 2.24 8.59
CA LEU A 154 15.84 1.20 9.07
C LEU A 154 14.73 0.91 8.06
N LEU A 155 14.02 1.94 7.59
CA LEU A 155 12.92 1.77 6.63
C LEU A 155 13.40 1.13 5.32
N GLU A 156 14.51 1.57 4.75
CA GLU A 156 15.09 0.97 3.55
C GLU A 156 15.45 -0.51 3.77
N SER A 157 15.99 -0.85 4.94
CA SER A 157 16.33 -2.23 5.27
C SER A 157 15.10 -3.10 5.46
N VAL A 158 14.04 -2.57 6.08
CA VAL A 158 12.75 -3.26 6.21
C VAL A 158 12.13 -3.52 4.84
N ILE A 159 12.12 -2.53 3.94
CA ILE A 159 11.59 -2.70 2.58
C ILE A 159 12.41 -3.76 1.82
N ARG A 160 13.74 -3.72 1.95
CA ARG A 160 14.61 -4.73 1.34
C ARG A 160 14.30 -6.12 1.89
N TYR A 161 14.16 -6.27 3.19
CA TYR A 161 13.80 -7.53 3.83
C TYR A 161 12.45 -8.05 3.34
N ILE A 162 11.43 -7.20 3.35
CA ILE A 162 10.09 -7.53 2.84
C ILE A 162 10.18 -8.01 1.39
N ASN A 163 11.02 -7.37 0.57
CA ASN A 163 11.23 -7.77 -0.82
C ASN A 163 11.93 -9.13 -0.99
N LEU A 164 12.55 -9.67 0.04
CA LEU A 164 13.18 -10.99 0.01
C LEU A 164 12.30 -12.11 0.56
N ARG A 165 11.16 -11.78 1.19
CA ARG A 165 10.23 -12.81 1.74
C ARG A 165 9.58 -13.58 0.61
N GLU A 166 9.67 -14.90 0.67
CA GLU A 166 9.11 -15.81 -0.32
C GLU A 166 7.77 -16.38 0.13
N GLY A 167 6.91 -16.74 -0.80
CA GLY A 167 5.62 -17.40 -0.52
C GLY A 167 4.53 -16.48 0.06
N GLU A 168 4.81 -15.17 0.19
CA GLU A 168 3.87 -14.21 0.76
C GLU A 168 3.30 -13.25 -0.28
N VAL A 169 2.08 -12.79 -0.06
CA VAL A 169 1.49 -11.65 -0.74
C VAL A 169 1.76 -10.41 0.09
N ILE A 170 2.47 -9.46 -0.49
CA ILE A 170 2.80 -8.20 0.19
C ILE A 170 2.10 -7.05 -0.52
N LEU A 171 1.33 -6.28 0.24
CA LEU A 171 0.66 -5.07 -0.23
C LEU A 171 1.22 -3.88 0.53
N MET A 172 1.68 -2.87 -0.19
CA MET A 172 2.20 -1.63 0.40
C MET A 172 1.24 -0.48 0.13
N ASP A 173 0.65 0.06 1.18
CA ASP A 173 -0.14 1.29 1.15
C ASP A 173 0.80 2.49 1.28
N THR A 174 0.88 3.31 0.24
CA THR A 174 1.80 4.44 0.23
C THR A 174 1.10 5.75 0.61
N PRO A 175 1.84 6.72 1.16
CA PRO A 175 1.34 8.08 1.33
C PRO A 175 0.85 8.69 0.03
N ALA A 176 0.11 9.77 0.14
CA ALA A 176 -0.38 10.50 -1.02
C ALA A 176 0.77 11.13 -1.81
N GLY A 177 0.70 11.04 -3.14
CA GLY A 177 1.61 11.76 -4.04
C GLY A 177 2.71 10.92 -4.66
N VAL A 178 3.58 11.58 -5.42
CA VAL A 178 4.65 10.95 -6.21
C VAL A 178 5.99 10.85 -5.48
N GLU A 179 6.16 11.61 -4.40
CA GLU A 179 7.46 11.80 -3.74
C GLU A 179 7.99 10.52 -3.09
N HIS A 180 7.10 9.72 -2.52
CA HIS A 180 7.44 8.46 -1.85
C HIS A 180 7.75 7.33 -2.84
N PHE A 181 7.16 7.37 -4.03
CA PHE A 181 7.39 6.38 -5.08
C PHE A 181 8.82 6.42 -5.65
N GLY A 182 9.48 7.58 -5.58
CA GLY A 182 10.82 7.81 -6.14
C GLY A 182 11.99 7.33 -5.26
N ARG A 183 11.74 7.03 -4.00
CA ARG A 183 12.78 6.55 -3.08
C ARG A 183 12.85 5.04 -3.18
N SER A 184 13.82 4.42 -3.74
CA SER A 184 14.17 2.97 -3.72
C SER A 184 13.09 1.94 -3.31
N ILE A 185 11.96 2.42 -2.77
CA ILE A 185 10.83 1.69 -2.19
C ILE A 185 10.17 0.80 -3.23
N ALA A 186 9.97 1.31 -4.44
CA ALA A 186 9.29 0.57 -5.50
C ALA A 186 10.14 -0.51 -6.17
N LYS A 187 11.45 -0.57 -5.90
CA LYS A 187 12.31 -1.63 -6.42
C LYS A 187 11.96 -2.97 -5.79
N GLY A 188 11.72 -3.97 -6.63
CA GLY A 188 11.35 -5.33 -6.19
C GLY A 188 9.86 -5.58 -6.11
N PHE A 189 9.00 -4.60 -6.39
CA PHE A 189 7.57 -4.82 -6.58
C PHE A 189 7.29 -5.35 -7.99
N HIS A 190 6.34 -6.28 -8.05
CA HIS A 190 5.93 -6.91 -9.31
C HIS A 190 4.82 -6.14 -10.00
N GLN A 191 4.00 -5.46 -9.21
CA GLN A 191 2.83 -4.73 -9.69
C GLN A 191 2.68 -3.40 -8.96
N ALA A 192 2.22 -2.39 -9.69
CA ALA A 192 1.73 -1.13 -9.15
C ALA A 192 0.23 -1.02 -9.43
N VAL A 193 -0.54 -0.76 -8.40
CA VAL A 193 -1.97 -0.42 -8.49
C VAL A 193 -2.08 1.08 -8.24
N ILE A 194 -2.35 1.81 -9.30
CA ILE A 194 -2.52 3.27 -9.25
C ILE A 194 -4.00 3.57 -9.10
N VAL A 195 -4.37 4.16 -7.98
CA VAL A 195 -5.76 4.49 -7.66
C VAL A 195 -6.03 5.95 -7.99
N THR A 196 -7.11 6.22 -8.70
CA THR A 196 -7.61 7.56 -9.01
C THR A 196 -9.11 7.64 -8.81
N ASP A 197 -9.65 8.86 -8.71
CA ASP A 197 -11.05 9.17 -8.93
C ASP A 197 -11.23 9.94 -10.25
N PRO A 198 -12.46 10.18 -10.75
CA PRO A 198 -12.68 10.88 -12.02
C PRO A 198 -12.36 12.38 -12.01
N SER A 199 -11.67 12.90 -11.00
CA SER A 199 -11.25 14.31 -10.98
C SER A 199 -9.99 14.52 -11.80
N PHE A 200 -9.89 15.66 -12.48
CA PHE A 200 -8.75 16.01 -13.32
C PHE A 200 -7.42 15.88 -12.57
N ASN A 201 -7.33 16.45 -11.37
CA ASN A 201 -6.10 16.44 -10.59
C ASN A 201 -5.68 15.03 -10.15
N SER A 202 -6.63 14.14 -9.84
CA SER A 202 -6.33 12.76 -9.45
C SER A 202 -5.81 11.97 -10.64
N VAL A 203 -6.40 12.16 -11.81
CA VAL A 203 -5.97 11.50 -13.06
C VAL A 203 -4.57 11.96 -13.46
N GLN A 204 -4.25 13.25 -13.32
CA GLN A 204 -2.90 13.77 -13.58
C GLN A 204 -1.84 13.17 -12.64
N VAL A 205 -2.19 12.98 -11.35
CA VAL A 205 -1.31 12.29 -10.40
C VAL A 205 -1.13 10.83 -10.80
N ALA A 206 -2.21 10.16 -11.21
CA ALA A 206 -2.16 8.75 -11.63
C ALA A 206 -1.25 8.57 -12.88
N GLU A 207 -1.32 9.48 -13.84
CA GLU A 207 -0.43 9.46 -15.01
C GLU A 207 1.05 9.57 -14.60
N ARG A 208 1.37 10.53 -13.73
CA ARG A 208 2.76 10.72 -13.25
C ARG A 208 3.28 9.49 -12.50
N LEU A 209 2.45 8.91 -11.64
CA LEU A 209 2.78 7.69 -10.91
C LEU A 209 3.01 6.51 -11.86
N ALA A 210 2.19 6.37 -12.91
CA ALA A 210 2.36 5.30 -13.89
C ALA A 210 3.68 5.44 -14.67
N ARG A 211 4.06 6.66 -15.08
CA ARG A 211 5.36 6.93 -15.71
C ARG A 211 6.51 6.55 -14.78
N LEU A 212 6.45 6.99 -13.54
CA LEU A 212 7.48 6.70 -12.54
C LEU A 212 7.57 5.19 -12.26
N ALA A 213 6.45 4.47 -12.15
CA ALA A 213 6.43 3.03 -11.98
C ALA A 213 7.13 2.30 -13.14
N LYS A 214 6.92 2.74 -14.38
CA LYS A 214 7.61 2.20 -15.56
C LYS A 214 9.11 2.51 -15.54
N GLU A 215 9.50 3.73 -15.18
CA GLU A 215 10.92 4.13 -15.04
C GLU A 215 11.64 3.31 -13.98
N LEU A 216 10.97 2.96 -12.89
CA LEU A 216 11.49 2.09 -11.82
C LEU A 216 11.52 0.61 -12.21
N GLY A 217 11.01 0.26 -13.39
CA GLY A 217 11.03 -1.11 -13.91
C GLY A 217 9.97 -2.03 -13.32
N ILE A 218 8.86 -1.48 -12.78
CA ILE A 218 7.74 -2.31 -12.32
C ILE A 218 7.07 -2.96 -13.53
N PRO A 219 7.00 -4.31 -13.60
CA PRO A 219 6.56 -5.02 -14.80
C PRO A 219 5.11 -4.71 -15.20
N SER A 220 4.21 -4.63 -14.20
CA SER A 220 2.78 -4.42 -14.44
C SER A 220 2.27 -3.20 -13.67
N VAL A 221 1.60 -2.30 -14.39
CA VAL A 221 0.97 -1.10 -13.81
C VAL A 221 -0.51 -1.15 -14.11
N HIS A 222 -1.34 -1.15 -13.09
CA HIS A 222 -2.80 -1.20 -13.21
C HIS A 222 -3.43 0.10 -12.76
N LEU A 223 -4.50 0.51 -13.43
CA LEU A 223 -5.28 1.68 -13.06
C LEU A 223 -6.58 1.25 -12.41
N VAL A 224 -6.84 1.74 -11.21
CA VAL A 224 -8.14 1.61 -10.54
C VAL A 224 -8.80 2.97 -10.50
N ILE A 225 -9.89 3.12 -11.24
CA ILE A 225 -10.72 4.32 -11.23
C ILE A 225 -11.84 4.08 -10.22
N ASN A 226 -11.69 4.67 -9.05
CA ASN A 226 -12.61 4.54 -7.93
C ASN A 226 -13.70 5.62 -7.99
N ARG A 227 -14.82 5.40 -7.29
CA ARG A 227 -15.93 6.36 -7.15
C ARG A 227 -16.59 6.75 -8.49
N VAL A 228 -16.66 5.83 -9.42
CA VAL A 228 -17.34 6.03 -10.71
C VAL A 228 -18.85 6.09 -10.51
N ARG A 229 -19.48 7.18 -10.92
CA ARG A 229 -20.93 7.38 -10.80
C ARG A 229 -21.68 7.14 -12.11
N SER A 230 -20.99 7.35 -13.22
CA SER A 230 -21.60 7.24 -14.56
C SER A 230 -20.58 6.79 -15.61
N LYS A 231 -21.07 6.48 -16.80
CA LYS A 231 -20.22 6.23 -17.98
C LYS A 231 -19.40 7.47 -18.37
N ASP A 232 -19.92 8.66 -18.12
CA ASP A 232 -19.23 9.91 -18.45
C ASP A 232 -17.97 10.09 -17.62
N ASP A 233 -17.96 9.61 -16.36
CA ASP A 233 -16.75 9.59 -15.54
C ASP A 233 -15.65 8.77 -16.17
N THR A 234 -15.99 7.61 -16.75
CA THR A 234 -15.00 6.74 -17.40
C THR A 234 -14.50 7.34 -18.71
N LEU A 235 -15.35 7.98 -19.48
CA LEU A 235 -14.98 8.68 -20.72
C LEU A 235 -14.05 9.86 -20.42
N LYS A 236 -14.40 10.65 -19.41
CA LYS A 236 -13.58 11.78 -18.95
C LYS A 236 -12.16 11.34 -18.54
N VAL A 237 -12.03 10.25 -17.76
CA VAL A 237 -10.70 9.74 -17.39
C VAL A 237 -9.90 9.33 -18.63
N ARG A 238 -10.53 8.64 -19.56
CA ARG A 238 -9.88 8.25 -20.83
C ARG A 238 -9.46 9.45 -21.66
N GLU A 239 -10.28 10.48 -21.74
CA GLU A 239 -9.97 11.71 -22.44
C GLU A 239 -8.76 12.44 -21.82
N ILE A 240 -8.74 12.56 -20.49
CA ILE A 240 -7.63 13.20 -19.76
C ILE A 240 -6.31 12.44 -19.96
N LEU A 241 -6.34 11.12 -19.91
CA LEU A 241 -5.14 10.28 -20.07
C LEU A 241 -4.69 10.18 -21.52
N GLY A 242 -5.61 10.20 -22.49
CA GLY A 242 -5.29 10.08 -23.90
C GLY A 242 -4.36 8.89 -24.18
N GLU A 243 -3.23 9.14 -24.83
CA GLU A 243 -2.22 8.12 -25.13
C GLU A 243 -1.57 7.50 -23.87
N SER A 244 -1.58 8.21 -22.75
CA SER A 244 -1.04 7.71 -21.49
C SER A 244 -1.82 6.51 -20.93
N MET A 245 -3.00 6.20 -21.47
CA MET A 245 -3.71 4.95 -21.17
C MET A 245 -2.85 3.71 -21.46
N ASN A 246 -1.94 3.78 -22.42
CA ASN A 246 -1.02 2.68 -22.78
C ASN A 246 0.04 2.39 -21.68
N LEU A 247 0.19 3.26 -20.70
CA LEU A 247 1.04 3.00 -19.54
C LEU A 247 0.48 1.89 -18.63
N PHE A 248 -0.83 1.69 -18.68
CA PHE A 248 -1.54 0.76 -17.81
C PHE A 248 -1.79 -0.57 -18.51
N SER A 249 -1.38 -1.65 -17.87
CA SER A 249 -1.61 -3.01 -18.34
C SER A 249 -3.10 -3.37 -18.33
N GLU A 250 -3.80 -2.94 -17.28
CA GLU A 250 -5.25 -3.13 -17.13
C GLU A 250 -5.89 -1.94 -16.41
N GLN A 251 -7.22 -1.82 -16.57
CA GLN A 251 -8.03 -0.77 -15.97
C GLN A 251 -9.24 -1.37 -15.30
N PHE A 252 -9.50 -0.93 -14.07
CA PHE A 252 -10.63 -1.37 -13.26
C PHE A 252 -11.48 -0.17 -12.88
N PHE A 253 -12.79 -0.33 -12.92
CA PHE A 253 -13.75 0.71 -12.59
C PHE A 253 -14.55 0.27 -11.37
N LEU A 254 -14.39 0.98 -10.27
CA LEU A 254 -15.14 0.74 -9.04
C LEU A 254 -16.24 1.79 -8.89
N PRO A 255 -17.49 1.39 -8.75
CA PRO A 255 -18.59 2.33 -8.60
C PRO A 255 -18.47 3.11 -7.27
N TYR A 256 -19.08 4.29 -7.24
CA TYR A 256 -19.30 5.01 -5.99
C TYR A 256 -20.33 4.27 -5.15
N GLU A 257 -19.96 3.95 -3.92
CA GLU A 257 -20.81 3.25 -2.97
C GLU A 257 -20.86 4.02 -1.65
N GLU A 258 -22.05 4.43 -1.21
CA GLU A 258 -22.21 5.13 0.07
C GLU A 258 -21.87 4.24 1.26
N ASP A 259 -22.07 2.95 1.14
CA ASP A 259 -21.80 1.99 2.20
C ASP A 259 -20.33 1.92 2.58
N VAL A 260 -19.43 2.26 1.66
CA VAL A 260 -17.99 2.39 2.00
C VAL A 260 -17.77 3.44 3.07
N ILE A 261 -18.47 4.58 2.95
CA ILE A 261 -18.36 5.68 3.93
C ILE A 261 -19.04 5.28 5.26
N ARG A 262 -20.15 4.57 5.20
CA ARG A 262 -20.89 4.12 6.39
C ARG A 262 -20.13 3.07 7.21
N CYS A 263 -19.30 2.26 6.56
CA CYS A 263 -18.52 1.22 7.20
C CYS A 263 -17.18 1.71 7.76
N GLU A 264 -16.77 2.94 7.43
CA GLU A 264 -15.50 3.49 7.93
C GLU A 264 -15.39 3.39 9.47
N PRO A 265 -14.19 3.08 9.98
CA PRO A 265 -12.95 2.88 9.24
C PRO A 265 -12.77 1.49 8.62
N GLY A 266 -13.52 0.47 9.05
CA GLY A 266 -13.33 -0.93 8.66
C GLY A 266 -13.95 -1.28 7.30
N VAL A 267 -13.35 -2.24 6.58
CA VAL A 267 -13.87 -2.75 5.30
C VAL A 267 -14.63 -4.07 5.45
N GLU A 268 -14.62 -4.70 6.61
CA GLU A 268 -15.23 -6.02 6.85
C GLU A 268 -16.70 -6.11 6.43
N PRO A 269 -17.59 -5.13 6.76
CA PRO A 269 -18.97 -5.20 6.36
C PRO A 269 -19.18 -5.17 4.84
N LEU A 270 -18.16 -4.78 4.07
CA LEU A 270 -18.22 -4.77 2.60
C LEU A 270 -17.94 -6.16 2.00
N LEU A 271 -17.33 -7.07 2.75
CA LEU A 271 -16.97 -8.42 2.32
C LEU A 271 -18.03 -9.47 2.71
N GLU A 272 -18.88 -9.15 3.66
CA GLU A 272 -19.96 -10.04 4.13
C GLU A 272 -21.25 -9.98 3.27
N ARG A 273 -21.24 -9.20 2.22
CA ARG A 273 -22.34 -8.98 1.26
C ARG A 273 -22.04 -9.65 -0.07
#